data_a8632b47e856ef64adf1de534155f6e3
#
_entry.id   a8632b47e856ef64adf1de534155f6e3
#
_cell.length_a   1.000
_cell.length_b   1.000
_cell.length_c   1.000
_cell.angle_alpha   90.00
_cell.angle_beta   90.00
_cell.angle_gamma   90.00
#
_symmetry.space_group_name_H-M   'P 1'
#
loop_
_entity.id
_entity.type
_entity.pdbx_description
1 polymer ?
#
loop_
_entity_poly.entity_id
_entity_poly.type
_entity_poly.pdbx_seq_one_letter_code
_entity_poly.pdbx_strand_id
1 'polypeptide(L)'
;LGESQETATAFLSKVNLEQFNDPFEMEKILDYVDSIAEKNTAAKASVDIALHDLVGKIMNQPWYKIWGYDKTTTPYTTFTIGIDTPDENKKKVKEAEQFKVLKVKLGRDNDKEMIETIRSVTNVPLTVDVNQGWKDKHFALDMINWLNERNIEFIEQPMPKEQIDD
;
A
#
# COMPACT_ATOMS: atom_id res chain seq x y z
N LEU A 1 -11.73 2.46 -6.16
CA LEU A 1 -12.13 1.54 -5.08
C LEU A 1 -13.62 1.57 -4.78
N GLY A 2 -14.37 2.57 -5.29
CA GLY A 2 -15.82 2.67 -5.14
C GLY A 2 -16.30 3.16 -3.78
N GLU A 3 -15.42 3.66 -2.93
CA GLU A 3 -15.72 4.30 -1.66
C GLU A 3 -15.31 5.78 -1.69
N SER A 4 -16.06 6.63 -0.99
CA SER A 4 -15.77 8.05 -0.80
C SER A 4 -15.74 8.38 0.70
N GLN A 5 -15.33 9.59 1.04
CA GLN A 5 -15.37 10.07 2.42
C GLN A 5 -16.80 10.03 2.98
N GLU A 6 -17.78 10.40 2.16
CA GLU A 6 -19.21 10.40 2.54
C GLU A 6 -19.72 8.98 2.83
N THR A 7 -19.39 8.00 1.96
CA THR A 7 -19.81 6.61 2.17
C THR A 7 -19.14 5.98 3.38
N ALA A 8 -17.86 6.26 3.59
CA ALA A 8 -17.13 5.79 4.78
C ALA A 8 -17.71 6.40 6.07
N THR A 9 -17.97 7.71 6.09
CA THR A 9 -18.58 8.38 7.24
C THR A 9 -19.99 7.86 7.51
N ALA A 10 -20.79 7.64 6.47
CA ALA A 10 -22.15 7.09 6.61
C ALA A 10 -22.13 5.63 7.13
N PHE A 11 -21.11 4.85 6.78
CA PHE A 11 -20.92 3.51 7.37
C PHE A 11 -20.55 3.62 8.84
N LEU A 12 -19.53 4.41 9.18
CA LEU A 12 -19.04 4.56 10.55
C LEU A 12 -20.10 5.09 11.51
N SER A 13 -21.04 5.93 11.04
CA SER A 13 -22.15 6.41 11.86
C SER A 13 -23.13 5.32 12.30
N LYS A 14 -23.10 4.14 11.66
CA LYS A 14 -23.91 2.96 12.03
C LYS A 14 -23.19 2.03 13.01
N VAL A 15 -21.89 2.22 13.19
CA VAL A 15 -21.07 1.38 14.08
C VAL A 15 -21.35 1.79 15.53
N ASN A 16 -21.94 0.89 16.31
CA ASN A 16 -22.14 1.07 17.74
C ASN A 16 -21.23 0.12 18.53
N LEU A 17 -20.11 0.62 19.02
CA LEU A 17 -19.15 -0.16 19.82
C LEU A 17 -19.48 -0.17 21.31
N GLU A 18 -20.42 0.66 21.79
CA GLU A 18 -20.81 0.72 23.22
C GLU A 18 -21.46 -0.57 23.73
N GLN A 19 -21.95 -1.42 22.83
CA GLN A 19 -22.50 -2.73 23.17
C GLN A 19 -21.44 -3.76 23.58
N PHE A 20 -20.16 -3.48 23.37
CA PHE A 20 -19.04 -4.35 23.72
C PHE A 20 -18.32 -3.81 24.95
N ASN A 21 -18.21 -4.64 25.99
CA ASN A 21 -17.56 -4.25 27.24
C ASN A 21 -16.08 -4.63 27.30
N ASP A 22 -15.63 -5.52 26.41
CA ASP A 22 -14.28 -6.03 26.38
C ASP A 22 -13.67 -5.86 24.97
N PRO A 23 -12.66 -4.99 24.79
CA PRO A 23 -12.01 -4.80 23.50
C PRO A 23 -11.17 -6.02 23.05
N PHE A 24 -10.90 -7.00 23.94
CA PHE A 24 -10.23 -8.23 23.57
C PHE A 24 -11.12 -9.22 22.82
N GLU A 25 -12.45 -9.04 22.82
CA GLU A 25 -13.37 -9.79 21.94
C GLU A 25 -13.26 -9.35 20.48
N MET A 26 -12.03 -9.23 19.95
CA MET A 26 -11.75 -8.59 18.66
C MET A 26 -12.50 -9.23 17.51
N GLU A 27 -12.48 -10.56 17.41
CA GLU A 27 -13.18 -11.32 16.36
C GLU A 27 -14.67 -10.99 16.37
N LYS A 28 -15.31 -11.04 17.53
CA LYS A 28 -16.74 -10.73 17.70
C LYS A 28 -17.07 -9.28 17.32
N ILE A 29 -16.19 -8.33 17.66
CA ILE A 29 -16.35 -6.92 17.31
C ILE A 29 -16.23 -6.74 15.79
N LEU A 30 -15.25 -7.35 15.16
CA LEU A 30 -15.02 -7.25 13.73
C LEU A 30 -16.11 -7.95 12.92
N ASP A 31 -16.59 -9.11 13.36
CA ASP A 31 -17.76 -9.79 12.77
C ASP A 31 -19.00 -8.91 12.81
N TYR A 32 -19.25 -8.22 13.93
CA TYR A 32 -20.33 -7.25 14.01
C TYR A 32 -20.14 -6.11 12.99
N VAL A 33 -18.94 -5.53 12.92
CA VAL A 33 -18.65 -4.45 11.98
C VAL A 33 -18.87 -4.91 10.53
N ASP A 34 -18.45 -6.13 10.21
CA ASP A 34 -18.64 -6.73 8.89
C ASP A 34 -20.12 -6.95 8.55
N SER A 35 -20.94 -7.30 9.55
CA SER A 35 -22.37 -7.55 9.37
C SER A 35 -23.21 -6.31 9.05
N ILE A 36 -22.71 -5.08 9.34
CA ILE A 36 -23.47 -3.83 9.18
C ILE A 36 -23.85 -3.56 7.72
N ALA A 37 -22.93 -3.83 6.79
CA ALA A 37 -23.17 -3.71 5.36
C ALA A 37 -22.10 -4.43 4.55
N GLU A 38 -22.44 -4.88 3.34
CA GLU A 38 -21.49 -5.34 2.35
C GLU A 38 -20.55 -4.20 1.90
N LYS A 39 -19.37 -4.55 1.37
CA LYS A 39 -18.35 -3.57 0.92
C LYS A 39 -17.88 -2.68 2.08
N ASN A 40 -17.70 -1.39 1.84
CA ASN A 40 -17.19 -0.41 2.83
C ASN A 40 -15.86 -0.83 3.49
N THR A 41 -14.99 -1.44 2.70
CA THR A 41 -13.74 -2.06 3.18
C THR A 41 -12.79 -1.06 3.83
N ALA A 42 -12.73 0.18 3.34
CA ALA A 42 -11.91 1.23 3.92
C ALA A 42 -12.42 1.65 5.31
N ALA A 43 -13.75 1.79 5.47
CA ALA A 43 -14.34 2.11 6.75
C ALA A 43 -14.18 0.97 7.77
N LYS A 44 -14.39 -0.28 7.34
CA LYS A 44 -14.16 -1.48 8.17
C LYS A 44 -12.72 -1.58 8.63
N ALA A 45 -11.75 -1.40 7.71
CA ALA A 45 -10.34 -1.40 8.02
C ALA A 45 -9.96 -0.31 9.04
N SER A 46 -10.61 0.85 9.00
CA SER A 46 -10.35 1.91 9.99
C SER A 46 -10.74 1.49 11.42
N VAL A 47 -11.84 0.74 11.58
CA VAL A 47 -12.25 0.19 12.88
C VAL A 47 -11.29 -0.91 13.34
N ASP A 48 -10.93 -1.82 12.44
CA ASP A 48 -9.97 -2.90 12.69
C ASP A 48 -8.61 -2.34 13.18
N ILE A 49 -8.05 -1.38 12.45
CA ILE A 49 -6.79 -0.72 12.83
C ILE A 49 -6.91 -0.04 14.20
N ALA A 50 -8.02 0.67 14.45
CA ALA A 50 -8.23 1.34 15.73
C ALA A 50 -8.37 0.35 16.90
N LEU A 51 -9.03 -0.79 16.68
CA LEU A 51 -9.18 -1.84 17.68
C LEU A 51 -7.83 -2.50 18.01
N HIS A 52 -7.05 -2.82 17.00
CA HIS A 52 -5.69 -3.35 17.17
C HIS A 52 -4.79 -2.36 17.92
N ASP A 53 -4.84 -1.07 17.57
CA ASP A 53 -4.07 -0.04 18.27
C ASP A 53 -4.47 0.07 19.75
N LEU A 54 -5.79 0.05 20.04
CA LEU A 54 -6.30 0.08 21.39
C LEU A 54 -5.82 -1.12 22.22
N VAL A 55 -6.01 -2.33 21.70
CA VAL A 55 -5.62 -3.58 22.40
C VAL A 55 -4.11 -3.63 22.60
N GLY A 56 -3.31 -3.28 21.60
CA GLY A 56 -1.85 -3.20 21.73
C GLY A 56 -1.40 -2.22 22.81
N LYS A 57 -2.08 -1.07 22.94
CA LYS A 57 -1.85 -0.07 24.00
C LYS A 57 -2.24 -0.60 25.38
N ILE A 58 -3.40 -1.25 25.51
CA ILE A 58 -3.83 -1.86 26.78
C ILE A 58 -2.82 -2.93 27.22
N MET A 59 -2.36 -3.77 26.31
CA MET A 59 -1.35 -4.80 26.60
C MET A 59 0.05 -4.23 26.80
N ASN A 60 0.28 -2.96 26.47
CA ASN A 60 1.59 -2.31 26.43
C ASN A 60 2.62 -3.13 25.65
N GLN A 61 2.20 -3.72 24.53
CA GLN A 61 3.02 -4.54 23.66
C GLN A 61 2.74 -4.23 22.18
N PRO A 62 3.76 -4.15 21.33
CA PRO A 62 3.55 -4.06 19.88
C PRO A 62 3.08 -5.42 19.33
N TRP A 63 2.22 -5.39 18.33
CA TRP A 63 1.59 -6.57 17.75
C TRP A 63 2.57 -7.63 17.25
N TYR A 64 3.72 -7.23 16.69
CA TYR A 64 4.71 -8.23 16.27
C TYR A 64 5.18 -9.12 17.41
N LYS A 65 5.25 -8.59 18.66
CA LYS A 65 5.58 -9.38 19.84
C LYS A 65 4.40 -10.24 20.29
N ILE A 66 3.19 -9.70 20.25
CA ILE A 66 1.97 -10.44 20.60
C ILE A 66 1.83 -11.66 19.69
N TRP A 67 2.13 -11.50 18.39
CA TRP A 67 2.11 -12.59 17.41
C TRP A 67 3.38 -13.46 17.39
N GLY A 68 4.37 -13.13 18.18
CA GLY A 68 5.63 -13.90 18.26
C GLY A 68 6.55 -13.73 17.06
N TYR A 69 6.43 -12.62 16.30
CA TYR A 69 7.30 -12.34 15.17
C TYR A 69 8.64 -11.74 15.60
N ASP A 70 9.70 -12.16 14.93
CA ASP A 70 11.02 -11.57 15.09
C ASP A 70 11.18 -10.36 14.15
N LYS A 71 11.29 -9.17 14.73
CA LYS A 71 11.48 -7.93 13.96
C LYS A 71 12.78 -7.90 13.14
N THR A 72 13.77 -8.74 13.46
CA THR A 72 15.04 -8.77 12.72
C THR A 72 14.94 -9.47 11.38
N THR A 73 13.87 -10.26 11.18
CA THR A 73 13.58 -10.97 9.92
C THR A 73 12.63 -10.22 8.99
N THR A 74 12.17 -9.02 9.40
CA THR A 74 11.30 -8.18 8.56
C THR A 74 12.04 -7.71 7.31
N PRO A 75 11.39 -7.72 6.13
CA PRO A 75 11.96 -7.09 4.94
C PRO A 75 12.10 -5.57 5.13
N TYR A 76 12.94 -4.96 4.32
CA TYR A 76 13.09 -3.50 4.34
C TYR A 76 11.78 -2.80 3.96
N THR A 77 11.44 -1.75 4.71
CA THR A 77 10.36 -0.85 4.33
C THR A 77 10.72 -0.13 3.04
N THR A 78 9.83 -0.14 2.06
CA THR A 78 9.95 0.66 0.85
C THR A 78 9.39 2.06 1.08
N PHE A 79 10.09 3.09 0.58
CA PHE A 79 9.57 4.46 0.58
C PHE A 79 8.99 4.80 -0.79
N THR A 80 7.77 5.33 -0.81
CA THR A 80 7.06 5.59 -2.07
C THR A 80 7.43 6.94 -2.68
N ILE A 81 7.90 6.91 -3.92
CA ILE A 81 8.05 8.08 -4.79
C ILE A 81 6.80 8.17 -5.67
N GLY A 82 6.00 9.19 -5.44
CA GLY A 82 4.77 9.45 -6.22
C GLY A 82 5.08 10.04 -7.59
N ILE A 83 4.07 10.04 -8.46
CA ILE A 83 4.15 10.69 -9.79
C ILE A 83 4.19 12.20 -9.59
N ASP A 84 5.28 12.83 -10.02
CA ASP A 84 5.52 14.26 -9.88
C ASP A 84 6.47 14.77 -10.97
N THR A 85 6.86 16.04 -10.91
CA THR A 85 7.86 16.61 -11.82
C THR A 85 9.25 15.98 -11.60
N PRO A 86 10.13 15.96 -12.62
CA PRO A 86 11.49 15.44 -12.48
C PRO A 86 12.28 16.03 -11.29
N ASP A 87 12.17 17.30 -11.05
CA ASP A 87 12.91 17.98 -9.96
C ASP A 87 12.37 17.59 -8.58
N GLU A 88 11.05 17.52 -8.42
CA GLU A 88 10.44 17.03 -7.15
C GLU A 88 10.78 15.56 -6.90
N ASN A 89 10.80 14.73 -7.93
CA ASN A 89 11.21 13.33 -7.79
C ASN A 89 12.66 13.20 -7.36
N LYS A 90 13.59 13.97 -7.94
CA LYS A 90 14.99 13.99 -7.50
C LYS A 90 15.14 14.44 -6.04
N LYS A 91 14.36 15.44 -5.63
CA LYS A 91 14.35 15.94 -4.25
C LYS A 91 13.84 14.86 -3.29
N LYS A 92 12.69 14.23 -3.58
CA LYS A 92 12.12 13.15 -2.77
C LYS A 92 13.06 11.96 -2.63
N VAL A 93 13.77 11.57 -3.70
CA VAL A 93 14.78 10.51 -3.65
C VAL A 93 15.92 10.88 -2.70
N LYS A 94 16.41 12.11 -2.70
CA LYS A 94 17.45 12.57 -1.77
C LYS A 94 16.95 12.59 -0.32
N GLU A 95 15.72 13.03 -0.08
CA GLU A 95 15.11 13.01 1.24
C GLU A 95 14.88 11.59 1.78
N ALA A 96 14.86 10.60 0.89
CA ALA A 96 14.64 9.18 1.18
C ALA A 96 15.95 8.35 1.27
N GLU A 97 17.13 8.96 1.41
CA GLU A 97 18.45 8.27 1.44
C GLU A 97 18.58 7.19 2.51
N GLN A 98 17.82 7.28 3.62
CA GLN A 98 17.82 6.28 4.68
C GLN A 98 17.13 4.97 4.30
N PHE A 99 16.30 4.95 3.26
CA PHE A 99 15.57 3.77 2.82
C PHE A 99 16.43 2.88 1.91
N LYS A 100 16.32 1.57 2.08
CA LYS A 100 17.11 0.58 1.32
C LYS A 100 16.46 0.19 0.01
N VAL A 101 15.17 0.44 -0.14
CA VAL A 101 14.38 0.17 -1.35
C VAL A 101 13.39 1.33 -1.54
N LEU A 102 13.21 1.78 -2.77
CA LEU A 102 12.19 2.78 -3.11
C LEU A 102 11.09 2.13 -3.95
N LYS A 103 9.84 2.49 -3.68
CA LYS A 103 8.68 2.09 -4.49
C LYS A 103 8.27 3.27 -5.39
N VAL A 104 8.30 3.07 -6.70
CA VAL A 104 7.98 4.11 -7.68
C VAL A 104 6.60 3.87 -8.27
N LYS A 105 5.74 4.89 -8.21
CA LYS A 105 4.43 4.85 -8.84
C LYS A 105 4.55 5.13 -10.33
N LEU A 106 4.01 4.23 -11.16
CA LEU A 106 3.98 4.31 -12.62
C LEU A 106 2.52 4.22 -13.12
N GLY A 107 2.35 4.03 -14.43
CA GLY A 107 1.05 3.90 -15.09
C GLY A 107 0.60 5.19 -15.79
N ARG A 108 1.55 6.02 -16.22
CA ARG A 108 1.35 7.22 -17.01
C ARG A 108 2.23 7.22 -18.26
N ASP A 109 2.01 8.18 -19.13
CA ASP A 109 2.75 8.29 -20.40
C ASP A 109 4.25 8.60 -20.21
N ASN A 110 4.64 9.12 -19.03
CA ASN A 110 6.01 9.51 -18.70
C ASN A 110 6.78 8.50 -17.84
N ASP A 111 6.33 7.25 -17.76
CA ASP A 111 6.90 6.21 -16.90
C ASP A 111 8.42 6.03 -17.10
N LYS A 112 8.88 6.01 -18.37
CA LYS A 112 10.31 5.87 -18.68
C LYS A 112 11.12 7.06 -18.20
N GLU A 113 10.64 8.28 -18.47
CA GLU A 113 11.29 9.51 -18.01
C GLU A 113 11.40 9.54 -16.48
N MET A 114 10.37 9.11 -15.78
CA MET A 114 10.37 9.07 -14.33
C MET A 114 11.44 8.11 -13.79
N ILE A 115 11.54 6.90 -14.34
CA ILE A 115 12.56 5.92 -13.94
C ILE A 115 13.98 6.45 -14.24
N GLU A 116 14.23 7.00 -15.44
CA GLU A 116 15.52 7.58 -15.79
C GLU A 116 15.87 8.76 -14.87
N THR A 117 14.90 9.60 -14.55
CA THR A 117 15.07 10.71 -13.61
C THR A 117 15.52 10.20 -12.22
N ILE A 118 14.86 9.19 -11.68
CA ILE A 118 15.20 8.60 -10.39
C ILE A 118 16.58 7.95 -10.45
N ARG A 119 16.84 7.16 -11.50
CA ARG A 119 18.15 6.50 -11.71
C ARG A 119 19.32 7.48 -11.87
N SER A 120 19.05 8.70 -12.34
CA SER A 120 20.10 9.75 -12.44
C SER A 120 20.65 10.18 -11.07
N VAL A 121 19.94 9.89 -9.97
CA VAL A 121 20.31 10.36 -8.61
C VAL A 121 20.45 9.23 -7.59
N THR A 122 20.09 7.99 -7.92
CA THR A 122 20.23 6.85 -7.00
C THR A 122 20.40 5.51 -7.71
N ASN A 123 21.20 4.61 -7.09
CA ASN A 123 21.33 3.21 -7.47
C ASN A 123 20.62 2.25 -6.50
N VAL A 124 19.85 2.77 -5.54
CA VAL A 124 19.08 1.94 -4.60
C VAL A 124 18.12 1.05 -5.39
N PRO A 125 17.90 -0.22 -4.97
CA PRO A 125 16.89 -1.08 -5.56
C PRO A 125 15.53 -0.41 -5.63
N LEU A 126 14.84 -0.57 -6.76
CA LEU A 126 13.49 -0.04 -6.94
C LEU A 126 12.49 -1.17 -7.10
N THR A 127 11.32 -0.98 -6.56
CA THR A 127 10.09 -1.68 -6.94
C THR A 127 9.18 -0.69 -7.66
N VAL A 128 8.36 -1.15 -8.57
CA VAL A 128 7.40 -0.29 -9.27
C VAL A 128 5.98 -0.78 -9.07
N ASP A 129 5.05 0.17 -8.97
CA ASP A 129 3.62 -0.10 -8.86
C ASP A 129 2.88 0.70 -9.92
N VAL A 130 2.37 -0.02 -10.89
CA VAL A 130 1.68 0.56 -12.07
C VAL A 130 0.21 0.85 -11.78
N ASN A 131 -0.34 0.29 -10.73
CA ASN A 131 -1.74 0.45 -10.35
C ASN A 131 -2.72 0.15 -11.49
N GLN A 132 -2.47 -0.92 -12.25
CA GLN A 132 -3.28 -1.37 -13.38
C GLN A 132 -3.28 -0.36 -14.57
N GLY A 133 -2.23 0.44 -14.69
CA GLY A 133 -2.17 1.54 -15.67
C GLY A 133 -1.86 1.10 -17.09
N TRP A 134 -1.15 -0.02 -17.30
CA TRP A 134 -0.82 -0.52 -18.64
C TRP A 134 -1.94 -1.45 -19.13
N LYS A 135 -2.62 -1.03 -20.19
CA LYS A 135 -3.81 -1.73 -20.68
C LYS A 135 -3.56 -2.63 -21.89
N ASP A 136 -2.38 -2.51 -22.49
CA ASP A 136 -1.95 -3.31 -23.64
C ASP A 136 -0.86 -4.29 -23.23
N LYS A 137 -1.07 -5.57 -23.49
CA LYS A 137 -0.15 -6.67 -23.12
C LYS A 137 1.24 -6.51 -23.75
N HIS A 138 1.32 -6.13 -25.02
CA HIS A 138 2.60 -5.98 -25.69
C HIS A 138 3.39 -4.82 -25.11
N PHE A 139 2.70 -3.69 -24.89
CA PHE A 139 3.30 -2.55 -24.18
C PHE A 139 3.79 -2.94 -22.78
N ALA A 140 2.99 -3.69 -22.02
CA ALA A 140 3.38 -4.15 -20.69
C ALA A 140 4.63 -5.04 -20.73
N LEU A 141 4.70 -5.99 -21.66
CA LEU A 141 5.88 -6.84 -21.85
C LEU A 141 7.13 -6.03 -22.23
N ASP A 142 7.00 -5.07 -23.14
CA ASP A 142 8.11 -4.18 -23.52
C ASP A 142 8.60 -3.34 -22.33
N MET A 143 7.68 -2.82 -21.52
CA MET A 143 8.01 -2.09 -20.29
C MET A 143 8.68 -2.97 -19.23
N ILE A 144 8.21 -4.19 -19.04
CA ILE A 144 8.81 -5.16 -18.10
C ILE A 144 10.25 -5.45 -18.51
N ASN A 145 10.49 -5.75 -19.80
CA ASN A 145 11.84 -5.99 -20.32
C ASN A 145 12.74 -4.76 -20.14
N TRP A 146 12.24 -3.59 -20.45
CA TRP A 146 12.97 -2.32 -20.31
C TRP A 146 13.32 -2.02 -18.84
N LEU A 147 12.41 -2.31 -17.89
CA LEU A 147 12.62 -2.12 -16.45
C LEU A 147 13.61 -3.13 -15.87
N ASN A 148 13.61 -4.38 -16.37
CA ASN A 148 14.54 -5.42 -15.93
C ASN A 148 16.02 -5.02 -16.12
N GLU A 149 16.33 -4.20 -17.13
CA GLU A 149 17.66 -3.67 -17.38
C GLU A 149 18.06 -2.54 -16.42
N ARG A 150 17.17 -2.12 -15.51
CA ARG A 150 17.30 -0.91 -14.67
C ARG A 150 17.28 -1.19 -13.16
N ASN A 151 17.66 -2.41 -12.76
CA ASN A 151 17.69 -2.82 -11.36
C ASN A 151 16.33 -2.65 -10.66
N ILE A 152 15.24 -3.03 -11.34
CA ILE A 152 13.90 -3.10 -10.75
C ILE A 152 13.69 -4.51 -10.20
N GLU A 153 13.39 -4.61 -8.90
CA GLU A 153 13.26 -5.90 -8.21
C GLU A 153 11.94 -6.61 -8.52
N PHE A 154 10.83 -5.86 -8.59
CA PHE A 154 9.55 -6.39 -9.04
C PHE A 154 8.60 -5.29 -9.53
N ILE A 155 7.55 -5.70 -10.23
CA ILE A 155 6.52 -4.86 -10.81
C ILE A 155 5.17 -5.28 -10.26
N GLU A 156 4.48 -4.38 -9.58
CA GLU A 156 3.17 -4.59 -8.99
C GLU A 156 2.07 -4.11 -9.93
N GLN A 157 1.03 -4.92 -10.09
CA GLN A 157 -0.19 -4.60 -10.84
C GLN A 157 0.07 -3.92 -12.20
N PRO A 158 0.84 -4.55 -13.11
CA PRO A 158 1.13 -3.94 -14.42
C PRO A 158 -0.14 -3.70 -15.23
N MET A 159 -1.08 -4.65 -15.22
CA MET A 159 -2.28 -4.65 -16.04
C MET A 159 -3.56 -4.66 -15.20
N PRO A 160 -4.74 -4.36 -15.78
CA PRO A 160 -6.04 -4.49 -15.13
C PRO A 160 -6.27 -5.91 -14.59
N LYS A 161 -6.86 -6.01 -13.40
CA LYS A 161 -7.14 -7.29 -12.73
C LYS A 161 -8.07 -8.22 -13.53
N GLU A 162 -8.87 -7.66 -14.43
CA GLU A 162 -9.76 -8.42 -15.34
C GLU A 162 -8.99 -9.10 -16.48
N GLN A 163 -7.71 -8.74 -16.68
CA GLN A 163 -6.81 -9.29 -17.70
C GLN A 163 -5.75 -10.21 -17.09
N ILE A 164 -6.11 -10.97 -16.07
CA ILE A 164 -5.17 -11.82 -15.31
C ILE A 164 -4.58 -12.98 -16.13
N ASP A 165 -5.25 -13.36 -17.22
CA ASP A 165 -4.81 -14.43 -18.12
C ASP A 165 -3.83 -13.92 -19.20
N ASP A 166 -3.58 -12.63 -19.27
CA ASP A 166 -2.63 -12.00 -20.19
C ASP A 166 -1.20 -12.04 -19.65
#